data_2b5d081818b166b5122d8aac59bdafe8
#
_entry.id   2b5d081818b166b5122d8aac59bdafe8
#
_cell.length_a   1.000
_cell.length_b   1.000
_cell.length_c   1.000
_cell.angle_alpha   90.00
_cell.angle_beta   90.00
_cell.angle_gamma   90.00
#
_symmetry.space_group_name_H-M   'P 1'
#
loop_
_entity.id
_entity.type
_entity.pdbx_description
1 polymer ?
#
loop_
_entity_poly.entity_id
_entity_poly.type
_entity_poly.pdbx_seq_one_letter_code
_entity_poly.pdbx_strand_id
1 'polypeptide(L)'
;MLVAILGIGAGLVVWKGKVGGHSSASAMNSISKAEIEMLLADVAKQNPAILKRLKEDPEMKKTQLENLKQLLAFASQAQKEGLGQDGTGKQELENIRAEMIAVNYDREINKDKGPMPAFGFITEEQVKAYWDDQAAVGGRTHEQEFNDFLNAKIEVMKQGSPEAPPEVTEEQKTQARDVFAKMRIYLAEYKKKAAAGELDKVFVDKVNLQIKLQQAQFLARLYSEKIAEKMKVTDDEIAKYITDHPDIDPNQKRVKAQGILDRAKAGEDFAALANELSEDPGNKGPDGVAQGGLYKDVPKGRMVAPFEAAALAVEPGQIAPQLVDTDFGFHIVKLERKLEKKGDAKEETYDARHILISTAVKDPANPTGRDTPVKDYAKAKVEEEKEKNLLAEIVASNNVTVPDDFDVPEPTAEQMQQMQQRQQQMQMPPQGMPQGGEEPQAPKAEPKAAPKKK
;
A
#
# COMPACT_ATOMS: atom_id res chain seq x y z
N MET A 1 3.76 -0.49 -1.46
CA MET A 1 4.55 -1.70 -1.23
C MET A 1 6.06 -1.49 -1.42
N LEU A 2 6.44 -0.31 -1.85
CA LEU A 2 7.83 0.14 -2.10
C LEU A 2 8.71 0.31 -0.85
N VAL A 3 8.14 0.23 0.34
CA VAL A 3 8.77 0.61 1.61
C VAL A 3 9.44 -0.56 2.33
N ALA A 4 9.24 -1.80 1.88
CA ALA A 4 9.56 -2.98 2.70
C ALA A 4 11.03 -3.40 2.67
N ILE A 5 11.86 -2.95 1.74
CA ILE A 5 13.28 -3.37 1.64
C ILE A 5 14.25 -2.24 1.99
N LEU A 6 13.87 -1.00 1.75
CA LEU A 6 14.54 0.17 2.34
C LEU A 6 13.95 0.52 3.71
N GLY A 7 13.10 -0.35 4.25
CA GLY A 7 12.63 -0.35 5.64
C GLY A 7 13.78 -0.57 6.59
N ILE A 8 14.75 0.32 6.51
CA ILE A 8 15.84 0.45 7.47
C ILE A 8 15.18 0.81 8.78
N GLY A 9 14.95 -0.23 9.56
CA GLY A 9 14.78 -0.21 11.00
C GLY A 9 14.03 0.96 11.59
N ALA A 10 12.79 1.09 11.21
CA ALA A 10 11.84 1.76 12.02
C ALA A 10 10.73 0.77 12.35
N GLY A 11 11.02 -0.13 13.28
CA GLY A 11 10.02 -0.62 14.22
C GLY A 11 9.60 0.58 15.08
N LEU A 12 9.28 1.68 14.45
CA LEU A 12 8.61 2.81 15.04
C LEU A 12 7.13 2.57 14.85
N VAL A 13 6.46 2.31 15.95
CA VAL A 13 5.06 2.69 16.12
C VAL A 13 4.93 4.08 15.49
N VAL A 14 4.19 4.14 14.40
CA VAL A 14 4.12 5.28 13.52
C VAL A 14 3.52 6.47 14.24
N TRP A 15 4.38 7.31 14.78
CA TRP A 15 4.17 8.73 14.80
C TRP A 15 5.11 9.35 13.76
N LYS A 16 4.58 9.71 12.62
CA LYS A 16 5.28 10.41 11.54
C LYS A 16 5.48 11.85 11.97
N GLY A 17 6.62 12.17 12.51
CA GLY A 17 6.93 13.51 12.93
C GLY A 17 8.39 13.90 12.99
N LYS A 18 8.82 15.02 12.71
CA LYS A 18 9.89 15.66 11.97
C LYS A 18 10.46 16.89 12.61
N VAL A 19 11.64 17.41 12.26
CA VAL A 19 12.08 18.82 12.26
C VAL A 19 13.50 19.08 11.81
N GLY A 20 13.76 20.22 11.22
CA GLY A 20 14.80 20.62 10.35
C GLY A 20 15.93 21.53 10.80
N GLY A 21 16.86 21.75 9.89
CA GLY A 21 17.95 22.71 9.97
C GLY A 21 18.73 22.77 8.65
N HIS A 22 19.17 23.96 8.27
CA HIS A 22 19.74 24.27 6.96
C HIS A 22 21.01 23.47 6.64
N SER A 23 20.97 22.72 5.55
CA SER A 23 22.12 22.37 4.73
C SER A 23 21.65 22.32 3.28
N SER A 24 22.57 22.58 2.35
CA SER A 24 22.31 22.48 0.90
C SER A 24 21.50 21.20 0.62
N ALA A 25 20.35 21.35 -0.07
CA ALA A 25 19.56 20.22 -0.49
C ALA A 25 20.47 19.24 -1.21
N SER A 26 20.68 18.04 -0.66
CA SER A 26 21.43 17.00 -1.34
C SER A 26 20.71 16.70 -2.66
N ALA A 27 21.46 16.53 -3.74
CA ALA A 27 20.89 16.23 -5.04
C ALA A 27 20.05 14.95 -4.94
N MET A 28 18.75 15.06 -5.24
CA MET A 28 17.81 13.93 -5.16
C MET A 28 17.87 13.03 -6.40
N ASN A 29 18.73 13.34 -7.37
CA ASN A 29 18.82 12.63 -8.65
C ASN A 29 19.93 11.57 -8.72
N SER A 30 20.65 11.30 -7.64
CA SER A 30 21.76 10.33 -7.69
C SER A 30 21.95 9.64 -6.35
N ILE A 31 22.49 8.45 -6.38
CA ILE A 31 23.05 7.74 -5.24
C ILE A 31 24.40 7.15 -5.66
N SER A 32 25.39 7.24 -4.80
CA SER A 32 26.71 6.68 -5.06
C SER A 32 26.79 5.19 -4.71
N LYS A 33 27.80 4.50 -5.27
CA LYS A 33 28.11 3.11 -4.92
C LYS A 33 28.36 2.94 -3.42
N ALA A 34 29.12 3.85 -2.81
CA ALA A 34 29.40 3.84 -1.36
C ALA A 34 28.12 4.00 -0.53
N GLU A 35 27.17 4.84 -0.97
CA GLU A 35 25.87 4.98 -0.30
C GLU A 35 25.05 3.68 -0.41
N ILE A 36 25.06 2.98 -1.55
CA ILE A 36 24.40 1.67 -1.70
C ILE A 36 25.04 0.63 -0.79
N GLU A 37 26.37 0.54 -0.79
CA GLU A 37 27.11 -0.39 0.08
C GLU A 37 26.82 -0.13 1.58
N MET A 38 26.67 1.14 1.96
CA MET A 38 26.27 1.52 3.31
C MET A 38 24.85 1.05 3.65
N LEU A 39 23.90 1.14 2.72
CA LEU A 39 22.54 0.59 2.90
C LEU A 39 22.57 -0.93 3.05
N LEU A 40 23.35 -1.62 2.22
CA LEU A 40 23.48 -3.07 2.29
C LEU A 40 24.11 -3.52 3.62
N ALA A 41 25.09 -2.78 4.14
CA ALA A 41 25.68 -3.04 5.45
C ALA A 41 24.66 -2.91 6.59
N ASP A 42 23.73 -1.99 6.50
CA ASP A 42 22.64 -1.87 7.47
C ASP A 42 21.61 -2.99 7.35
N VAL A 43 21.26 -3.39 6.12
CA VAL A 43 20.40 -4.56 5.87
C VAL A 43 21.02 -5.82 6.43
N ALA A 44 22.36 -5.99 6.31
CA ALA A 44 23.11 -7.11 6.89
C ALA A 44 22.91 -7.26 8.40
N LYS A 45 22.84 -6.14 9.10
CA LYS A 45 22.66 -6.11 10.56
C LYS A 45 21.22 -6.39 11.00
N GLN A 46 20.25 -5.99 10.18
CA GLN A 46 18.84 -6.02 10.54
C GLN A 46 18.11 -7.25 9.99
N ASN A 47 18.36 -7.60 8.75
CA ASN A 47 17.73 -8.72 8.05
C ASN A 47 18.69 -9.38 7.05
N PRO A 48 19.65 -10.16 7.53
CA PRO A 48 20.66 -10.81 6.68
C PRO A 48 20.04 -11.76 5.63
N ALA A 49 18.84 -12.31 5.86
CA ALA A 49 18.16 -13.17 4.89
C ALA A 49 17.78 -12.42 3.60
N ILE A 50 17.47 -11.13 3.69
CA ILE A 50 17.21 -10.31 2.51
C ILE A 50 18.46 -10.17 1.64
N LEU A 51 19.63 -9.99 2.23
CA LEU A 51 20.89 -9.94 1.47
C LEU A 51 21.17 -11.21 0.72
N LYS A 52 20.97 -12.36 1.37
CA LYS A 52 21.12 -13.66 0.72
C LYS A 52 20.23 -13.75 -0.52
N ARG A 53 18.94 -13.42 -0.37
CA ARG A 53 17.99 -13.41 -1.50
C ARG A 53 18.38 -12.41 -2.58
N LEU A 54 18.80 -11.20 -2.20
CA LEU A 54 19.24 -10.18 -3.15
C LEU A 54 20.46 -10.61 -3.98
N LYS A 55 21.35 -11.45 -3.40
CA LYS A 55 22.50 -12.04 -4.08
C LYS A 55 22.12 -13.19 -5.00
N GLU A 56 21.18 -14.05 -4.54
CA GLU A 56 20.77 -15.27 -5.24
C GLU A 56 19.75 -15.00 -6.36
N ASP A 57 19.02 -13.87 -6.30
CA ASP A 57 17.96 -13.51 -7.24
C ASP A 57 18.31 -12.20 -7.98
N PRO A 58 18.85 -12.30 -9.21
CA PRO A 58 19.18 -11.13 -10.03
C PRO A 58 17.97 -10.25 -10.38
N GLU A 59 16.78 -10.85 -10.55
CA GLU A 59 15.57 -10.09 -10.85
C GLU A 59 15.12 -9.28 -9.61
N MET A 60 15.28 -9.82 -8.42
CA MET A 60 15.06 -9.07 -7.19
C MET A 60 16.03 -7.89 -7.09
N LYS A 61 17.33 -8.08 -7.36
CA LYS A 61 18.33 -6.99 -7.37
C LYS A 61 17.91 -5.89 -8.37
N LYS A 62 17.56 -6.28 -9.58
CA LYS A 62 17.11 -5.37 -10.64
C LYS A 62 15.88 -4.58 -10.21
N THR A 63 14.85 -5.25 -9.71
CA THR A 63 13.62 -4.60 -9.22
C THR A 63 13.90 -3.58 -8.11
N GLN A 64 14.81 -3.89 -7.18
CA GLN A 64 15.17 -2.94 -6.12
C GLN A 64 15.90 -1.71 -6.66
N LEU A 65 16.76 -1.87 -7.65
CA LEU A 65 17.44 -0.76 -8.32
C LEU A 65 16.46 0.10 -9.10
N GLU A 66 15.52 -0.50 -9.81
CA GLU A 66 14.46 0.21 -10.53
C GLU A 66 13.57 1.02 -9.55
N ASN A 67 13.18 0.43 -8.42
CA ASN A 67 12.44 1.12 -7.37
C ASN A 67 13.22 2.31 -6.79
N LEU A 68 14.51 2.15 -6.54
CA LEU A 68 15.35 3.23 -6.05
C LEU A 68 15.51 4.34 -7.12
N LYS A 69 15.65 3.95 -8.38
CA LYS A 69 15.72 4.88 -9.50
C LYS A 69 14.43 5.67 -9.67
N GLN A 70 13.28 5.02 -9.55
CA GLN A 70 11.96 5.66 -9.57
C GLN A 70 11.79 6.65 -8.41
N LEU A 71 12.17 6.23 -7.19
CA LEU A 71 12.15 7.12 -6.02
C LEU A 71 12.94 8.40 -6.26
N LEU A 72 14.19 8.27 -6.72
CA LEU A 72 15.06 9.41 -6.99
C LEU A 72 14.56 10.25 -8.17
N ALA A 73 14.01 9.63 -9.21
CA ALA A 73 13.43 10.33 -10.34
C ALA A 73 12.26 11.21 -9.89
N PHE A 74 11.31 10.66 -9.18
CA PHE A 74 10.13 11.42 -8.72
C PHE A 74 10.51 12.49 -7.69
N ALA A 75 11.43 12.20 -6.78
CA ALA A 75 11.93 13.18 -5.82
C ALA A 75 12.66 14.34 -6.51
N SER A 76 13.52 14.04 -7.49
CA SER A 76 14.24 15.08 -8.26
C SER A 76 13.30 15.92 -9.10
N GLN A 77 12.26 15.32 -9.69
CA GLN A 77 11.24 16.03 -10.44
C GLN A 77 10.40 16.92 -9.52
N ALA A 78 10.00 16.43 -8.35
CA ALA A 78 9.33 17.22 -7.32
C ALA A 78 10.16 18.46 -6.94
N GLN A 79 11.45 18.28 -6.70
CA GLN A 79 12.38 19.38 -6.39
C GLN A 79 12.46 20.41 -7.52
N LYS A 80 12.60 19.93 -8.77
CA LYS A 80 12.68 20.78 -9.97
C LYS A 80 11.41 21.61 -10.17
N GLU A 81 10.25 21.05 -9.84
CA GLU A 81 8.95 21.71 -9.91
C GLU A 81 8.60 22.54 -8.67
N GLY A 82 9.51 22.63 -7.69
CA GLY A 82 9.32 23.41 -6.47
C GLY A 82 8.36 22.78 -5.45
N LEU A 83 7.99 21.49 -5.60
CA LEU A 83 7.16 20.81 -4.61
C LEU A 83 7.92 20.70 -3.28
N GLY A 84 7.19 20.87 -2.18
CA GLY A 84 7.77 20.87 -0.85
C GLY A 84 8.54 22.17 -0.50
N GLN A 85 8.43 23.23 -1.31
CA GLN A 85 9.02 24.54 -1.00
C GLN A 85 8.02 25.52 -0.39
N ASP A 86 6.74 25.17 -0.31
CA ASP A 86 5.71 25.88 0.44
C ASP A 86 5.94 25.79 1.96
N GLY A 87 5.16 26.56 2.74
CA GLY A 87 5.32 26.61 4.20
C GLY A 87 5.28 25.25 4.87
N THR A 88 4.29 24.41 4.51
CA THR A 88 4.10 23.08 5.08
C THR A 88 5.15 22.09 4.58
N GLY A 89 5.37 22.03 3.27
CA GLY A 89 6.33 21.11 2.67
C GLY A 89 7.76 21.38 3.11
N LYS A 90 8.16 22.65 3.17
CA LYS A 90 9.46 23.06 3.68
C LYS A 90 9.65 22.69 5.14
N GLN A 91 8.66 22.99 5.97
CA GLN A 91 8.65 22.59 7.37
C GLN A 91 8.75 21.07 7.50
N GLU A 92 8.07 20.32 6.60
CA GLU A 92 8.09 18.87 6.58
C GLU A 92 9.48 18.31 6.21
N LEU A 93 10.16 18.83 5.21
CA LEU A 93 11.53 18.44 4.84
C LEU A 93 12.54 18.74 5.95
N GLU A 94 12.40 19.91 6.55
CA GLU A 94 13.21 20.32 7.69
C GLU A 94 12.98 19.42 8.90
N ASN A 95 11.82 19.00 9.09
CA ASN A 95 11.43 18.14 10.15
C ASN A 95 11.96 16.70 9.93
N ILE A 96 11.86 16.07 8.76
CA ILE A 96 12.49 14.77 8.44
C ILE A 96 13.96 14.76 8.86
N ARG A 97 14.64 15.84 8.53
CA ARG A 97 16.05 15.96 8.83
C ARG A 97 16.35 15.83 10.32
N ALA A 98 15.63 16.56 11.17
CA ALA A 98 15.98 16.53 12.58
C ALA A 98 15.53 15.27 13.29
N GLU A 99 14.40 14.69 12.91
CA GLU A 99 14.00 13.38 13.44
C GLU A 99 15.04 12.31 13.12
N MET A 100 15.50 12.26 11.86
CA MET A 100 16.54 11.32 11.48
C MET A 100 17.84 11.53 12.24
N ILE A 101 18.24 12.80 12.43
CA ILE A 101 19.41 13.13 13.25
C ILE A 101 19.20 12.67 14.70
N ALA A 102 18.10 13.07 15.33
CA ALA A 102 17.88 12.82 16.75
C ALA A 102 17.75 11.32 17.06
N VAL A 103 17.00 10.57 16.23
CA VAL A 103 16.82 9.13 16.40
C VAL A 103 18.13 8.36 16.20
N ASN A 104 18.92 8.71 15.18
CA ASN A 104 20.19 8.03 14.95
C ASN A 104 21.22 8.41 16.01
N TYR A 105 21.22 9.65 16.45
CA TYR A 105 22.11 10.13 17.50
C TYR A 105 21.81 9.45 18.85
N ASP A 106 20.52 9.36 19.24
CA ASP A 106 20.08 8.60 20.41
C ASP A 106 20.60 7.17 20.38
N ARG A 107 20.45 6.48 19.26
CA ARG A 107 20.93 5.10 19.09
C ARG A 107 22.45 4.98 19.19
N GLU A 108 23.18 5.92 18.59
CA GLU A 108 24.63 5.88 18.56
C GLU A 108 25.24 6.10 19.96
N ILE A 109 24.78 7.12 20.69
CA ILE A 109 25.33 7.46 22.01
C ILE A 109 24.87 6.51 23.13
N ASN A 110 23.78 5.79 22.90
CA ASN A 110 23.18 4.89 23.90
C ASN A 110 23.29 3.41 23.53
N LYS A 111 24.00 3.05 22.46
CA LYS A 111 24.10 1.66 21.94
C LYS A 111 24.54 0.63 22.97
N ASP A 112 25.35 1.04 23.96
CA ASP A 112 25.89 0.18 24.98
C ASP A 112 25.13 0.21 26.34
N LYS A 113 24.01 0.99 26.40
CA LYS A 113 23.25 1.19 27.66
C LYS A 113 22.07 0.24 27.86
N GLY A 114 21.88 -0.72 26.95
CA GLY A 114 20.75 -1.65 26.99
C GLY A 114 19.49 -1.15 26.28
N PRO A 115 18.46 -2.00 26.15
CA PRO A 115 17.27 -1.69 25.37
C PRO A 115 16.38 -0.65 26.09
N MET A 116 16.15 0.48 25.44
CA MET A 116 15.20 1.51 25.87
C MET A 116 14.36 1.95 24.66
N PRO A 117 13.12 2.43 24.87
CA PRO A 117 12.37 3.13 23.82
C PRO A 117 13.17 4.32 23.28
N ALA A 118 12.85 4.76 22.06
CA ALA A 118 13.47 5.95 21.48
C ALA A 118 13.35 7.14 22.46
N PHE A 119 14.48 7.83 22.66
CA PHE A 119 14.62 8.95 23.59
C PHE A 119 14.43 8.62 25.09
N GLY A 120 14.39 7.34 25.46
CA GLY A 120 14.13 6.90 26.82
C GLY A 120 15.21 7.27 27.85
N PHE A 121 16.38 7.72 27.40
CA PHE A 121 17.46 8.19 28.29
C PHE A 121 17.41 9.68 28.62
N ILE A 122 16.46 10.42 28.02
CA ILE A 122 16.22 11.82 28.39
C ILE A 122 15.24 11.87 29.57
N THR A 123 15.64 12.52 30.63
CA THR A 123 14.85 12.59 31.89
C THR A 123 13.74 13.64 31.81
N GLU A 124 12.75 13.53 32.68
CA GLU A 124 11.67 14.52 32.81
C GLU A 124 12.21 15.90 33.20
N GLU A 125 13.28 15.97 34.01
CA GLU A 125 13.93 17.22 34.38
C GLU A 125 14.56 17.92 33.17
N GLN A 126 15.16 17.15 32.23
CA GLN A 126 15.71 17.70 31.01
C GLN A 126 14.60 18.22 30.08
N VAL A 127 13.48 17.50 29.98
CA VAL A 127 12.30 17.96 29.22
C VAL A 127 11.72 19.22 29.85
N LYS A 128 11.61 19.27 31.17
CA LYS A 128 11.14 20.46 31.88
C LYS A 128 12.08 21.65 31.62
N ALA A 129 13.37 21.47 31.77
CA ALA A 129 14.37 22.51 31.52
C ALA A 129 14.32 23.05 30.08
N TYR A 130 14.06 22.20 29.09
CA TYR A 130 13.87 22.60 27.70
C TYR A 130 12.66 23.54 27.54
N TRP A 131 11.54 23.24 28.19
CA TRP A 131 10.32 24.09 28.11
C TRP A 131 10.41 25.36 28.94
N ASP A 132 11.16 25.33 30.03
CA ASP A 132 11.40 26.50 30.89
C ASP A 132 12.38 27.51 30.25
N ASP A 133 13.19 27.07 29.30
CA ASP A 133 14.12 27.94 28.55
C ASP A 133 13.34 28.82 27.58
N GLN A 134 13.32 30.11 27.88
CA GLN A 134 12.68 31.15 27.06
C GLN A 134 13.58 31.64 25.93
N ALA A 135 14.77 31.06 25.75
CA ALA A 135 15.69 31.45 24.71
C ALA A 135 15.05 31.27 23.33
N ALA A 136 14.93 32.34 22.58
CA ALA A 136 14.44 32.31 21.21
C ALA A 136 15.53 31.76 20.28
N VAL A 137 15.26 30.59 19.66
CA VAL A 137 16.14 30.07 18.63
C VAL A 137 15.68 30.62 17.28
N GLY A 138 16.52 31.44 16.66
CA GLY A 138 16.18 32.10 15.39
C GLY A 138 14.97 33.04 15.45
N GLY A 139 14.70 33.63 16.63
CA GLY A 139 13.57 34.53 16.87
C GLY A 139 12.24 33.84 17.18
N ARG A 140 12.24 32.55 17.44
CA ARG A 140 11.05 31.74 17.73
C ARG A 140 11.18 31.05 19.09
N THR A 141 10.08 31.02 19.86
CA THR A 141 10.04 30.29 21.12
C THR A 141 9.89 28.77 20.83
N HIS A 142 10.25 27.91 21.80
CA HIS A 142 10.05 26.46 21.70
C HIS A 142 8.57 26.10 21.47
N GLU A 143 7.66 26.86 22.05
CA GLU A 143 6.22 26.68 21.84
C GLU A 143 5.78 26.98 20.40
N GLN A 144 6.31 28.05 19.80
CA GLN A 144 6.03 28.35 18.38
C GLN A 144 6.60 27.27 17.46
N GLU A 145 7.82 26.79 17.73
CA GLU A 145 8.40 25.69 16.96
C GLU A 145 7.58 24.39 17.07
N PHE A 146 7.05 24.09 18.27
CA PHE A 146 6.19 22.93 18.48
C PHE A 146 4.87 23.06 17.73
N ASN A 147 4.23 24.23 17.77
CA ASN A 147 2.98 24.46 17.07
C ASN A 147 3.14 24.34 15.55
N ASP A 148 4.20 24.87 14.98
CA ASP A 148 4.50 24.73 13.55
C ASP A 148 4.79 23.27 13.18
N PHE A 149 5.53 22.58 14.03
CA PHE A 149 5.74 21.15 13.92
C PHE A 149 4.42 20.37 13.91
N LEU A 150 3.55 20.56 14.87
CA LEU A 150 2.28 19.85 15.01
C LEU A 150 1.34 20.15 13.83
N ASN A 151 1.24 21.43 13.43
CA ASN A 151 0.42 21.85 12.31
C ASN A 151 0.88 21.21 11.00
N ALA A 152 2.18 21.20 10.71
CA ALA A 152 2.71 20.53 9.52
C ALA A 152 2.39 19.04 9.50
N LYS A 153 2.43 18.38 10.66
CA LYS A 153 2.03 16.97 10.81
C LYS A 153 0.57 16.72 10.46
N ILE A 154 -0.30 17.54 11.02
CA ILE A 154 -1.75 17.43 10.80
C ILE A 154 -2.06 17.63 9.31
N GLU A 155 -1.44 18.61 8.67
CA GLU A 155 -1.67 18.86 7.24
C GLU A 155 -1.19 17.71 6.36
N VAL A 156 -0.03 17.13 6.65
CA VAL A 156 0.47 15.95 5.92
C VAL A 156 -0.43 14.72 6.13
N MET A 157 -1.00 14.55 7.33
CA MET A 157 -1.96 13.47 7.58
C MET A 157 -3.27 13.67 6.81
N LYS A 158 -3.77 14.90 6.72
CA LYS A 158 -4.98 15.23 5.95
C LYS A 158 -4.81 14.92 4.46
N GLN A 159 -3.65 15.24 3.89
CA GLN A 159 -3.35 14.96 2.48
C GLN A 159 -3.29 13.45 2.15
N GLY A 160 -2.93 12.63 3.11
CA GLY A 160 -2.78 11.17 2.92
C GLY A 160 -4.02 10.33 3.24
N SER A 161 -5.13 10.94 3.69
CA SER A 161 -6.37 10.24 4.04
C SER A 161 -7.59 10.98 3.50
N PRO A 162 -8.37 10.35 2.57
CA PRO A 162 -9.61 10.95 2.06
C PRO A 162 -10.70 11.09 3.12
N GLU A 163 -10.67 10.28 4.16
CA GLU A 163 -11.51 10.43 5.34
C GLU A 163 -10.87 11.44 6.27
N ALA A 164 -11.66 12.35 6.82
CA ALA A 164 -11.17 13.39 7.74
C ALA A 164 -10.29 12.74 8.83
N PRO A 165 -9.04 13.20 9.02
CA PRO A 165 -8.19 12.65 10.06
C PRO A 165 -8.88 12.84 11.41
N PRO A 166 -8.79 11.86 12.33
CA PRO A 166 -9.34 12.02 13.67
C PRO A 166 -8.76 13.27 14.32
N GLU A 167 -9.58 14.01 15.06
CA GLU A 167 -9.09 15.15 15.83
C GLU A 167 -7.97 14.69 16.77
N VAL A 168 -6.86 15.45 16.77
CA VAL A 168 -5.72 15.16 17.65
C VAL A 168 -6.14 15.48 19.08
N THR A 169 -6.22 14.47 19.93
CA THR A 169 -6.62 14.63 21.33
C THR A 169 -5.57 15.38 22.16
N GLU A 170 -5.97 15.96 23.30
CA GLU A 170 -5.02 16.64 24.19
C GLU A 170 -3.96 15.68 24.76
N GLU A 171 -4.29 14.41 24.96
CA GLU A 171 -3.34 13.39 25.33
C GLU A 171 -2.29 13.16 24.24
N GLN A 172 -2.72 13.05 22.99
CA GLN A 172 -1.80 12.93 21.83
C GLN A 172 -0.92 14.17 21.66
N LYS A 173 -1.46 15.38 21.90
CA LYS A 173 -0.66 16.60 21.88
C LYS A 173 0.38 16.62 23.00
N THR A 174 0.01 16.17 24.20
CA THR A 174 0.94 16.07 25.33
C THR A 174 2.07 15.10 25.05
N GLN A 175 1.76 13.91 24.50
CA GLN A 175 2.75 12.94 24.08
C GLN A 175 3.67 13.49 22.97
N ALA A 176 3.08 14.15 21.98
CA ALA A 176 3.85 14.80 20.90
C ALA A 176 4.78 15.88 21.43
N ARG A 177 4.33 16.64 22.44
CA ARG A 177 5.11 17.69 23.10
C ARG A 177 6.34 17.13 23.84
N ASP A 178 6.18 16.02 24.54
CA ASP A 178 7.26 15.30 25.22
C ASP A 178 8.31 14.78 24.21
N VAL A 179 7.85 14.08 23.18
CA VAL A 179 8.71 13.55 22.13
C VAL A 179 9.43 14.67 21.37
N PHE A 180 8.75 15.77 21.09
CA PHE A 180 9.34 16.93 20.43
C PHE A 180 10.49 17.52 21.26
N ALA A 181 10.30 17.75 22.56
CA ALA A 181 11.34 18.27 23.44
C ALA A 181 12.56 17.34 23.47
N LYS A 182 12.35 16.04 23.65
CA LYS A 182 13.42 15.03 23.67
C LYS A 182 14.22 15.00 22.35
N MET A 183 13.51 15.06 21.24
CA MET A 183 14.13 15.14 19.91
C MET A 183 14.98 16.42 19.76
N ARG A 184 14.48 17.57 20.24
CA ARG A 184 15.19 18.86 20.18
C ARG A 184 16.43 18.88 21.03
N ILE A 185 16.40 18.25 22.20
CA ILE A 185 17.57 18.13 23.10
C ILE A 185 18.69 17.36 22.37
N TYR A 186 18.39 16.19 21.81
CA TYR A 186 19.40 15.44 21.07
C TYR A 186 19.86 16.11 19.77
N LEU A 187 18.98 16.81 19.10
CA LEU A 187 19.36 17.60 17.93
C LEU A 187 20.35 18.70 18.28
N ALA A 188 20.16 19.40 19.41
CA ALA A 188 21.06 20.45 19.87
C ALA A 188 22.42 19.87 20.25
N GLU A 189 22.46 18.72 20.94
CA GLU A 189 23.69 18.01 21.29
C GLU A 189 24.45 17.53 20.04
N TYR A 190 23.74 16.91 19.08
CA TYR A 190 24.32 16.51 17.80
C TYR A 190 24.96 17.70 17.08
N LYS A 191 24.24 18.83 16.96
CA LYS A 191 24.75 20.03 16.29
C LYS A 191 26.01 20.57 16.98
N LYS A 192 26.05 20.57 18.30
CA LYS A 192 27.22 21.00 19.08
C LYS A 192 28.44 20.10 18.79
N LYS A 193 28.27 18.77 18.83
CA LYS A 193 29.35 17.81 18.55
C LYS A 193 29.78 17.84 17.08
N ALA A 194 28.84 17.98 16.16
CA ALA A 194 29.15 18.12 14.73
C ALA A 194 30.02 19.38 14.47
N ALA A 195 29.65 20.51 15.08
CA ALA A 195 30.42 21.74 14.96
C ALA A 195 31.84 21.65 15.60
N ALA A 196 31.99 20.83 16.63
CA ALA A 196 33.27 20.54 17.26
C ALA A 196 34.12 19.47 16.52
N GLY A 197 33.56 18.83 15.48
CA GLY A 197 34.24 17.75 14.76
C GLY A 197 34.36 16.45 15.57
N GLU A 198 33.54 16.26 16.59
CA GLU A 198 33.58 15.12 17.51
C GLU A 198 32.77 13.90 17.02
N LEU A 199 32.05 14.02 15.90
CA LEU A 199 31.25 12.92 15.36
C LEU A 199 32.06 12.11 14.35
N ASP A 200 31.90 10.79 14.43
CA ASP A 200 32.47 9.88 13.43
C ASP A 200 31.91 10.16 12.02
N LYS A 201 32.80 10.22 11.03
CA LYS A 201 32.41 10.56 9.65
C LYS A 201 31.45 9.51 9.06
N VAL A 202 31.66 8.23 9.30
CA VAL A 202 30.79 7.17 8.78
C VAL A 202 29.40 7.28 9.36
N PHE A 203 29.30 7.59 10.65
CA PHE A 203 28.02 7.89 11.30
C PHE A 203 27.30 9.09 10.65
N VAL A 204 28.00 10.19 10.43
CA VAL A 204 27.43 11.40 9.80
C VAL A 204 26.97 11.10 8.37
N ASP A 205 27.78 10.42 7.56
CA ASP A 205 27.44 10.05 6.19
C ASP A 205 26.19 9.15 6.15
N LYS A 206 26.10 8.19 7.06
CA LYS A 206 24.94 7.33 7.21
C LYS A 206 23.66 8.10 7.56
N VAL A 207 23.73 9.01 8.52
CA VAL A 207 22.59 9.88 8.90
C VAL A 207 22.16 10.74 7.72
N ASN A 208 23.11 11.32 6.98
CA ASN A 208 22.80 12.13 5.80
C ASN A 208 22.13 11.32 4.70
N LEU A 209 22.57 10.08 4.45
CA LEU A 209 21.95 9.18 3.50
C LEU A 209 20.50 8.85 3.89
N GLN A 210 20.25 8.55 5.15
CA GLN A 210 18.89 8.29 5.65
C GLN A 210 17.99 9.51 5.53
N ILE A 211 18.49 10.71 5.83
CA ILE A 211 17.78 11.97 5.62
C ILE A 211 17.40 12.11 4.15
N LYS A 212 18.36 11.95 3.24
CA LYS A 212 18.16 12.04 1.79
C LYS A 212 17.05 11.11 1.31
N LEU A 213 17.08 9.83 1.71
CA LEU A 213 16.08 8.86 1.29
C LEU A 213 14.69 9.15 1.87
N GLN A 214 14.59 9.58 3.12
CA GLN A 214 13.31 9.96 3.72
C GLN A 214 12.72 11.22 3.07
N GLN A 215 13.56 12.22 2.80
CA GLN A 215 13.13 13.41 2.06
C GLN A 215 12.73 13.07 0.62
N ALA A 216 13.46 12.15 -0.04
CA ALA A 216 13.09 11.65 -1.36
C ALA A 216 11.73 10.95 -1.37
N GLN A 217 11.42 10.13 -0.36
CA GLN A 217 10.11 9.49 -0.23
C GLN A 217 8.98 10.52 -0.09
N PHE A 218 9.18 11.53 0.72
CA PHE A 218 8.20 12.62 0.87
C PHE A 218 7.97 13.37 -0.44
N LEU A 219 9.04 13.79 -1.12
CA LEU A 219 8.96 14.50 -2.39
C LEU A 219 8.36 13.65 -3.51
N ALA A 220 8.76 12.37 -3.60
CA ALA A 220 8.20 11.44 -4.56
C ALA A 220 6.69 11.24 -4.37
N ARG A 221 6.23 11.20 -3.11
CA ARG A 221 4.80 11.15 -2.80
C ARG A 221 4.07 12.39 -3.32
N LEU A 222 4.58 13.59 -3.01
CA LEU A 222 3.98 14.85 -3.50
C LEU A 222 3.89 14.88 -5.03
N TYR A 223 4.93 14.38 -5.71
CA TYR A 223 4.92 14.29 -7.16
C TYR A 223 3.89 13.29 -7.67
N SER A 224 3.83 12.09 -7.07
CA SER A 224 2.84 11.08 -7.42
C SER A 224 1.40 11.59 -7.26
N GLU A 225 1.11 12.29 -6.16
CA GLU A 225 -0.19 12.92 -5.92
C GLU A 225 -0.51 13.97 -7.02
N LYS A 226 0.48 14.81 -7.37
CA LYS A 226 0.33 15.82 -8.42
C LYS A 226 0.00 15.24 -9.78
N ILE A 227 0.61 14.11 -10.14
CA ILE A 227 0.43 13.50 -11.46
C ILE A 227 -0.72 12.48 -11.53
N ALA A 228 -1.34 12.13 -10.38
CA ALA A 228 -2.34 11.07 -10.30
C ALA A 228 -3.46 11.22 -11.36
N GLU A 229 -3.97 12.44 -11.56
CA GLU A 229 -5.00 12.69 -12.58
C GLU A 229 -4.49 12.46 -14.02
N LYS A 230 -3.22 12.78 -14.31
CA LYS A 230 -2.61 12.58 -15.63
C LYS A 230 -2.32 11.10 -15.91
N MET A 231 -2.18 10.31 -14.85
CA MET A 231 -1.90 8.87 -14.94
C MET A 231 -3.18 8.05 -15.11
N LYS A 232 -4.37 8.63 -14.90
CA LYS A 232 -5.62 7.93 -15.14
C LYS A 232 -5.70 7.45 -16.58
N VAL A 233 -6.10 6.19 -16.72
CA VAL A 233 -6.35 5.59 -18.05
C VAL A 233 -7.78 5.85 -18.45
N THR A 234 -7.97 6.31 -19.69
CA THR A 234 -9.28 6.56 -20.27
C THR A 234 -9.80 5.35 -21.05
N ASP A 235 -11.12 5.27 -21.24
CA ASP A 235 -11.74 4.21 -22.05
C ASP A 235 -11.22 4.20 -23.49
N ASP A 236 -10.92 5.38 -24.06
CA ASP A 236 -10.34 5.49 -25.40
C ASP A 236 -8.92 4.90 -25.48
N GLU A 237 -8.11 5.10 -24.46
CA GLU A 237 -6.77 4.50 -24.38
C GLU A 237 -6.87 2.97 -24.25
N ILE A 238 -7.83 2.45 -23.46
CA ILE A 238 -8.09 1.02 -23.34
C ILE A 238 -8.51 0.43 -24.69
N ALA A 239 -9.48 1.08 -25.36
CA ALA A 239 -9.97 0.65 -26.67
C ALA A 239 -8.86 0.66 -27.72
N LYS A 240 -8.03 1.70 -27.73
CA LYS A 240 -6.87 1.79 -28.61
C LYS A 240 -5.87 0.67 -28.34
N TYR A 241 -5.54 0.41 -27.08
CA TYR A 241 -4.62 -0.68 -26.72
C TYR A 241 -5.12 -2.04 -27.22
N ILE A 242 -6.42 -2.35 -27.02
CA ILE A 242 -7.03 -3.60 -27.50
C ILE A 242 -6.94 -3.68 -29.03
N THR A 243 -7.18 -2.57 -29.74
CA THR A 243 -7.11 -2.52 -31.21
C THR A 243 -5.67 -2.74 -31.71
N ASP A 244 -4.69 -2.17 -31.02
CA ASP A 244 -3.27 -2.30 -31.36
C ASP A 244 -2.70 -3.72 -31.02
N HIS A 245 -3.44 -4.52 -30.23
CA HIS A 245 -3.06 -5.89 -29.81
C HIS A 245 -4.11 -6.93 -30.25
N PRO A 246 -4.05 -7.38 -31.53
CA PRO A 246 -5.06 -8.31 -32.08
C PRO A 246 -5.15 -9.65 -31.36
N ASP A 247 -4.10 -10.06 -30.65
CA ASP A 247 -4.05 -11.29 -29.86
C ASP A 247 -5.03 -11.32 -28.67
N ILE A 248 -5.41 -10.12 -28.17
CA ILE A 248 -6.39 -9.96 -27.09
C ILE A 248 -7.72 -9.37 -27.57
N ASP A 249 -7.84 -9.01 -28.86
CA ASP A 249 -9.07 -8.41 -29.42
C ASP A 249 -10.25 -9.40 -29.31
N PRO A 250 -11.35 -9.05 -28.66
CA PRO A 250 -12.49 -9.93 -28.46
C PRO A 250 -13.36 -10.14 -29.71
N ASN A 251 -13.02 -9.56 -30.87
CA ASN A 251 -13.88 -9.63 -32.05
C ASN A 251 -14.18 -11.06 -32.52
N GLN A 252 -13.22 -11.96 -32.51
CA GLN A 252 -13.46 -13.36 -32.85
C GLN A 252 -14.43 -14.05 -31.87
N LYS A 253 -14.31 -13.71 -30.59
CA LYS A 253 -15.23 -14.21 -29.53
C LYS A 253 -16.63 -13.64 -29.70
N ARG A 254 -16.77 -12.38 -30.15
CA ARG A 254 -18.06 -11.77 -30.52
C ARG A 254 -18.73 -12.50 -31.66
N VAL A 255 -17.98 -12.84 -32.71
CA VAL A 255 -18.51 -13.62 -33.85
C VAL A 255 -18.98 -15.02 -33.39
N LYS A 256 -18.20 -15.69 -32.55
CA LYS A 256 -18.58 -16.99 -31.93
C LYS A 256 -19.88 -16.84 -31.13
N ALA A 257 -19.97 -15.83 -30.25
CA ALA A 257 -21.14 -15.57 -29.41
C ALA A 257 -22.38 -15.26 -30.25
N GLN A 258 -22.21 -14.46 -31.34
CA GLN A 258 -23.33 -14.16 -32.26
C GLN A 258 -23.83 -15.42 -32.93
N GLY A 259 -22.97 -16.30 -33.42
CA GLY A 259 -23.38 -17.57 -34.01
C GLY A 259 -24.16 -18.45 -33.01
N ILE A 260 -23.81 -18.44 -31.71
CA ILE A 260 -24.54 -19.15 -30.66
C ILE A 260 -25.93 -18.52 -30.43
N LEU A 261 -26.00 -17.18 -30.38
CA LEU A 261 -27.27 -16.45 -30.27
C LEU A 261 -28.20 -16.79 -31.41
N ASP A 262 -27.69 -16.82 -32.63
CA ASP A 262 -28.49 -17.14 -33.82
C ASP A 262 -29.01 -18.61 -33.77
N ARG A 263 -28.19 -19.57 -33.33
CA ARG A 263 -28.63 -20.98 -33.10
C ARG A 263 -29.73 -21.08 -32.04
N ALA A 264 -29.56 -20.36 -30.92
CA ALA A 264 -30.54 -20.36 -29.83
C ALA A 264 -31.88 -19.74 -30.31
N LYS A 265 -31.82 -18.64 -31.08
CA LYS A 265 -33.03 -18.04 -31.69
C LYS A 265 -33.69 -18.88 -32.77
N ALA A 266 -32.92 -19.72 -33.44
CA ALA A 266 -33.46 -20.71 -34.40
C ALA A 266 -34.17 -21.88 -33.72
N GLY A 267 -34.20 -21.94 -32.39
CA GLY A 267 -34.92 -22.94 -31.61
C GLY A 267 -34.08 -24.13 -31.13
N GLU A 268 -32.78 -24.07 -31.28
CA GLU A 268 -31.89 -25.09 -30.67
C GLU A 268 -31.99 -25.07 -29.14
N ASP A 269 -31.87 -26.20 -28.48
CA ASP A 269 -32.03 -26.31 -27.03
C ASP A 269 -31.01 -25.47 -26.29
N PHE A 270 -31.48 -24.47 -25.58
CA PHE A 270 -30.61 -23.47 -24.89
C PHE A 270 -29.75 -24.14 -23.81
N ALA A 271 -30.29 -25.12 -23.07
CA ALA A 271 -29.54 -25.79 -22.01
C ALA A 271 -28.44 -26.70 -22.58
N ALA A 272 -28.71 -27.34 -23.72
CA ALA A 272 -27.68 -28.11 -24.44
C ALA A 272 -26.56 -27.19 -24.94
N LEU A 273 -26.90 -26.04 -25.56
CA LEU A 273 -25.94 -25.06 -26.00
C LEU A 273 -25.09 -24.49 -24.83
N ALA A 274 -25.73 -24.23 -23.68
CA ALA A 274 -25.03 -23.76 -22.49
C ALA A 274 -24.05 -24.82 -21.95
N ASN A 275 -24.46 -26.08 -21.92
CA ASN A 275 -23.60 -27.17 -21.45
C ASN A 275 -22.40 -27.42 -22.35
N GLU A 276 -22.57 -27.24 -23.67
CA GLU A 276 -21.52 -27.47 -24.66
C GLU A 276 -20.57 -26.28 -24.79
N LEU A 277 -21.10 -25.03 -24.79
CA LEU A 277 -20.37 -23.86 -25.29
C LEU A 277 -20.13 -22.78 -24.25
N SER A 278 -20.82 -22.82 -23.08
CA SER A 278 -20.62 -21.80 -22.06
C SER A 278 -19.24 -21.94 -21.40
N GLU A 279 -18.53 -20.81 -21.36
CA GLU A 279 -17.23 -20.68 -20.68
C GLU A 279 -17.42 -20.16 -19.23
N ASP A 280 -18.68 -20.08 -18.75
CA ASP A 280 -18.98 -19.67 -17.39
C ASP A 280 -18.67 -20.79 -16.38
N PRO A 281 -17.74 -20.54 -15.41
CA PRO A 281 -17.49 -21.52 -14.33
C PRO A 281 -18.75 -21.87 -13.52
N GLY A 282 -19.69 -20.92 -13.38
CA GLY A 282 -20.96 -21.11 -12.67
C GLY A 282 -21.95 -22.04 -13.38
N ASN A 283 -21.70 -22.39 -14.63
CA ASN A 283 -22.53 -23.40 -15.35
C ASN A 283 -22.30 -24.84 -14.82
N LYS A 284 -21.31 -25.07 -13.96
CA LYS A 284 -21.05 -26.37 -13.32
C LYS A 284 -21.42 -26.32 -11.85
N GLY A 285 -22.26 -27.25 -11.41
CA GLY A 285 -22.57 -27.43 -10.00
C GLY A 285 -21.36 -27.90 -9.18
N PRO A 286 -21.48 -27.98 -7.85
CA PRO A 286 -20.43 -28.46 -6.95
C PRO A 286 -19.97 -29.90 -7.27
N ASP A 287 -20.81 -30.67 -7.90
CA ASP A 287 -20.57 -32.02 -8.39
C ASP A 287 -19.90 -32.08 -9.78
N GLY A 288 -19.63 -30.93 -10.38
CA GLY A 288 -19.07 -30.82 -11.72
C GLY A 288 -20.06 -31.01 -12.86
N VAL A 289 -21.35 -31.27 -12.56
CA VAL A 289 -22.39 -31.47 -13.57
C VAL A 289 -22.83 -30.11 -14.13
N ALA A 290 -22.91 -30.07 -15.47
CA ALA A 290 -23.37 -28.86 -16.17
C ALA A 290 -24.88 -28.62 -15.95
N GLN A 291 -25.25 -27.34 -15.68
CA GLN A 291 -26.62 -26.99 -15.27
C GLN A 291 -27.42 -26.28 -16.37
N GLY A 292 -26.96 -26.34 -17.60
CA GLY A 292 -27.65 -25.71 -18.73
C GLY A 292 -27.69 -24.18 -18.63
N GLY A 293 -26.70 -23.59 -18.00
CA GLY A 293 -26.60 -22.13 -17.80
C GLY A 293 -27.62 -21.54 -16.81
N LEU A 294 -28.28 -22.38 -15.99
CA LEU A 294 -29.38 -21.92 -15.14
C LEU A 294 -28.94 -21.33 -13.81
N TYR A 295 -29.35 -20.10 -13.58
CA TYR A 295 -29.29 -19.39 -12.30
C TYR A 295 -30.71 -19.24 -11.74
N LYS A 296 -30.95 -19.84 -10.57
CA LYS A 296 -32.26 -19.83 -9.89
C LYS A 296 -32.28 -18.80 -8.78
N ASP A 297 -33.45 -18.20 -8.55
CA ASP A 297 -33.74 -17.32 -7.43
C ASP A 297 -32.72 -16.20 -7.29
N VAL A 298 -32.33 -15.61 -8.42
CA VAL A 298 -31.36 -14.51 -8.47
C VAL A 298 -31.98 -13.25 -7.87
N PRO A 299 -31.46 -12.70 -6.76
CA PRO A 299 -31.94 -11.45 -6.20
C PRO A 299 -31.71 -10.29 -7.17
N LYS A 300 -32.68 -9.38 -7.27
CA LYS A 300 -32.53 -8.15 -8.05
C LYS A 300 -31.33 -7.33 -7.56
N GLY A 301 -30.52 -6.85 -8.50
CA GLY A 301 -29.28 -6.10 -8.23
C GLY A 301 -28.06 -7.00 -7.94
N ARG A 302 -28.21 -8.33 -8.05
CA ARG A 302 -27.09 -9.27 -7.81
C ARG A 302 -26.19 -9.45 -9.02
N MET A 303 -26.77 -9.43 -10.21
CA MET A 303 -26.03 -9.55 -11.48
C MET A 303 -25.55 -8.19 -11.95
N VAL A 304 -24.54 -8.20 -12.82
CA VAL A 304 -24.07 -6.96 -13.47
C VAL A 304 -25.20 -6.28 -14.25
N ALA A 305 -25.27 -4.96 -14.17
CA ALA A 305 -26.41 -4.19 -14.66
C ALA A 305 -26.82 -4.49 -16.12
N PRO A 306 -25.89 -4.62 -17.10
CA PRO A 306 -26.29 -4.96 -18.48
C PRO A 306 -26.97 -6.33 -18.60
N PHE A 307 -26.49 -7.32 -17.84
CA PHE A 307 -27.07 -8.66 -17.81
C PHE A 307 -28.49 -8.64 -17.24
N GLU A 308 -28.68 -8.03 -16.07
CA GLU A 308 -29.99 -7.96 -15.41
C GLU A 308 -30.99 -7.19 -16.25
N ALA A 309 -30.59 -6.06 -16.82
CA ALA A 309 -31.45 -5.28 -17.69
C ALA A 309 -31.92 -6.09 -18.91
N ALA A 310 -31.03 -6.83 -19.55
CA ALA A 310 -31.38 -7.66 -20.70
C ALA A 310 -32.28 -8.85 -20.32
N ALA A 311 -32.03 -9.50 -19.17
CA ALA A 311 -32.87 -10.59 -18.69
C ALA A 311 -34.30 -10.13 -18.38
N LEU A 312 -34.44 -9.00 -17.68
CA LEU A 312 -35.74 -8.47 -17.25
C LEU A 312 -36.51 -7.71 -18.36
N ALA A 313 -35.90 -7.44 -19.50
CA ALA A 313 -36.52 -6.79 -20.64
C ALA A 313 -37.35 -7.74 -21.52
N VAL A 314 -37.28 -9.04 -21.28
CA VAL A 314 -37.98 -10.06 -22.09
C VAL A 314 -38.98 -10.88 -21.27
N GLU A 315 -39.90 -11.58 -21.93
CA GLU A 315 -40.84 -12.47 -21.25
C GLU A 315 -40.23 -13.82 -20.94
N PRO A 316 -40.74 -14.58 -19.93
CA PRO A 316 -40.31 -15.96 -19.64
C PRO A 316 -40.32 -16.84 -20.88
N GLY A 317 -39.23 -17.56 -21.06
CA GLY A 317 -39.00 -18.38 -22.24
C GLY A 317 -38.33 -17.64 -23.41
N GLN A 318 -38.27 -16.32 -23.40
CA GLN A 318 -37.64 -15.54 -24.45
C GLN A 318 -36.14 -15.30 -24.21
N ILE A 319 -35.41 -15.15 -25.31
CA ILE A 319 -34.00 -14.84 -25.37
C ILE A 319 -33.84 -13.35 -25.66
N ALA A 320 -32.91 -12.68 -24.98
CA ALA A 320 -32.56 -11.30 -25.26
C ALA A 320 -32.19 -11.12 -26.74
N PRO A 321 -32.67 -10.06 -27.38
CA PRO A 321 -32.57 -9.91 -28.87
C PRO A 321 -31.12 -9.69 -29.34
N GLN A 322 -30.22 -9.28 -28.46
CA GLN A 322 -28.82 -8.98 -28.79
C GLN A 322 -27.87 -9.63 -27.78
N LEU A 323 -26.62 -9.76 -28.17
CA LEU A 323 -25.56 -10.09 -27.22
C LEU A 323 -25.48 -9.06 -26.10
N VAL A 324 -25.31 -9.49 -24.89
CA VAL A 324 -25.06 -8.63 -23.73
C VAL A 324 -23.56 -8.56 -23.47
N ASP A 325 -23.00 -7.39 -23.67
CA ASP A 325 -21.58 -7.13 -23.44
C ASP A 325 -21.35 -6.75 -21.98
N THR A 326 -20.44 -7.41 -21.31
CA THR A 326 -20.02 -7.11 -19.94
C THR A 326 -18.50 -7.24 -19.82
N ASP A 327 -17.94 -6.86 -18.69
CA ASP A 327 -16.49 -7.02 -18.42
C ASP A 327 -16.04 -8.49 -18.42
N PHE A 328 -16.97 -9.45 -18.25
CA PHE A 328 -16.67 -10.89 -18.32
C PHE A 328 -16.66 -11.44 -19.75
N GLY A 329 -17.31 -10.77 -20.69
CA GLY A 329 -17.45 -11.19 -22.08
C GLY A 329 -18.86 -11.03 -22.61
N PHE A 330 -19.20 -11.85 -23.64
CA PHE A 330 -20.47 -11.82 -24.33
C PHE A 330 -21.42 -12.85 -23.76
N HIS A 331 -22.59 -12.40 -23.29
CA HIS A 331 -23.65 -13.25 -22.77
C HIS A 331 -24.78 -13.38 -23.76
N ILE A 332 -25.28 -14.60 -23.93
CA ILE A 332 -26.58 -14.91 -24.50
C ILE A 332 -27.49 -15.20 -23.30
N VAL A 333 -28.57 -14.40 -23.15
CA VAL A 333 -29.40 -14.42 -21.93
C VAL A 333 -30.82 -14.83 -22.27
N LYS A 334 -31.41 -15.75 -21.52
CA LYS A 334 -32.79 -16.22 -21.60
C LYS A 334 -33.45 -16.06 -20.24
N LEU A 335 -34.64 -15.44 -20.18
CA LEU A 335 -35.43 -15.39 -18.97
C LEU A 335 -36.23 -16.68 -18.81
N GLU A 336 -36.15 -17.30 -17.64
CA GLU A 336 -36.96 -18.52 -17.31
C GLU A 336 -38.16 -18.20 -16.42
N ARG A 337 -38.01 -17.27 -15.49
CA ARG A 337 -39.05 -16.80 -14.57
C ARG A 337 -38.93 -15.29 -14.35
N LYS A 338 -40.09 -14.62 -14.37
CA LYS A 338 -40.13 -13.16 -14.07
C LYS A 338 -39.69 -12.84 -12.66
N LEU A 339 -39.30 -11.59 -12.51
CA LEU A 339 -39.04 -11.01 -11.21
C LEU A 339 -40.29 -11.07 -10.33
N GLU A 340 -40.20 -11.75 -9.20
CA GLU A 340 -41.30 -11.91 -8.24
C GLU A 340 -40.78 -12.09 -6.83
N LYS A 341 -41.67 -11.83 -5.86
CA LYS A 341 -41.43 -12.10 -4.46
C LYS A 341 -41.98 -13.46 -4.09
N LYS A 342 -41.15 -14.39 -3.66
CA LYS A 342 -41.59 -15.72 -3.24
C LYS A 342 -41.98 -15.73 -1.75
N GLY A 343 -43.27 -15.92 -1.43
CA GLY A 343 -43.75 -16.04 -0.05
C GLY A 343 -43.31 -14.88 0.83
N ASP A 344 -42.72 -15.18 1.99
CA ASP A 344 -42.22 -14.20 2.95
C ASP A 344 -40.79 -13.69 2.64
N ALA A 345 -40.25 -13.95 1.44
CA ALA A 345 -38.92 -13.47 1.07
C ALA A 345 -38.83 -11.93 1.15
N LYS A 346 -37.69 -11.44 1.61
CA LYS A 346 -37.46 -9.98 1.70
C LYS A 346 -37.22 -9.34 0.34
N GLU A 347 -36.71 -10.10 -0.61
CA GLU A 347 -36.21 -9.61 -1.90
C GLU A 347 -37.00 -10.24 -3.06
N GLU A 348 -37.10 -9.50 -4.18
CA GLU A 348 -37.59 -10.02 -5.44
C GLU A 348 -36.50 -10.83 -6.14
N THR A 349 -36.86 -11.98 -6.71
CA THR A 349 -35.93 -12.87 -7.42
C THR A 349 -36.47 -13.24 -8.79
N TYR A 350 -35.59 -13.59 -9.71
CA TYR A 350 -35.90 -14.11 -11.05
C TYR A 350 -35.03 -15.32 -11.36
N ASP A 351 -35.41 -16.09 -12.38
CA ASP A 351 -34.60 -17.19 -12.90
C ASP A 351 -34.17 -16.86 -14.33
N ALA A 352 -32.89 -17.03 -14.63
CA ALA A 352 -32.35 -16.83 -15.96
C ALA A 352 -31.40 -17.97 -16.37
N ARG A 353 -31.32 -18.23 -17.67
CA ARG A 353 -30.20 -19.00 -18.24
C ARG A 353 -29.30 -18.07 -19.01
N HIS A 354 -28.03 -18.41 -19.03
CA HIS A 354 -27.11 -17.72 -19.92
C HIS A 354 -26.01 -18.64 -20.47
N ILE A 355 -25.42 -18.19 -21.56
CA ILE A 355 -24.20 -18.73 -22.13
C ILE A 355 -23.20 -17.59 -22.14
N LEU A 356 -22.02 -17.80 -21.54
CA LEU A 356 -20.92 -16.85 -21.53
C LEU A 356 -19.85 -17.30 -22.53
N ILE A 357 -19.44 -16.40 -23.40
CA ILE A 357 -18.19 -16.48 -24.16
C ILE A 357 -17.23 -15.47 -23.55
N SER A 358 -16.31 -15.96 -22.75
CA SER A 358 -15.40 -15.15 -21.95
C SER A 358 -14.39 -14.38 -22.83
N THR A 359 -14.20 -13.10 -22.52
CA THR A 359 -13.13 -12.28 -23.13
C THR A 359 -11.91 -12.16 -22.23
N ALA A 360 -11.85 -12.94 -21.14
CA ALA A 360 -10.72 -12.94 -20.24
C ALA A 360 -9.42 -13.41 -20.93
N VAL A 361 -8.32 -12.81 -20.51
CA VAL A 361 -6.97 -13.00 -21.05
C VAL A 361 -6.07 -13.58 -19.95
N LYS A 362 -5.19 -14.51 -20.31
CA LYS A 362 -4.08 -14.91 -19.44
C LYS A 362 -2.93 -13.93 -19.58
N ASP A 363 -2.47 -13.39 -18.46
CA ASP A 363 -1.26 -12.58 -18.45
C ASP A 363 -0.03 -13.50 -18.70
N PRO A 364 0.70 -13.31 -19.81
CA PRO A 364 1.92 -14.09 -20.07
C PRO A 364 2.98 -13.96 -18.98
N ALA A 365 3.00 -12.82 -18.26
CA ALA A 365 3.90 -12.60 -17.14
C ALA A 365 3.46 -13.34 -15.85
N ASN A 366 2.19 -13.78 -15.78
CA ASN A 366 1.65 -14.56 -14.66
C ASN A 366 0.81 -15.76 -15.17
N PRO A 367 1.43 -16.77 -15.76
CA PRO A 367 0.73 -17.88 -16.42
C PRO A 367 -0.07 -18.78 -15.45
N THR A 368 0.22 -18.70 -14.15
CA THR A 368 -0.52 -19.42 -13.08
C THR A 368 -1.59 -18.55 -12.42
N GLY A 369 -1.69 -17.27 -12.81
CA GLY A 369 -2.70 -16.32 -12.34
C GLY A 369 -4.10 -16.68 -12.87
N ARG A 370 -5.10 -16.00 -12.31
CA ARG A 370 -6.47 -16.07 -12.84
C ARG A 370 -6.54 -15.31 -14.15
N ASP A 371 -7.41 -15.78 -15.05
CA ASP A 371 -7.75 -15.07 -16.26
C ASP A 371 -8.38 -13.70 -15.90
N THR A 372 -7.92 -12.65 -16.55
CA THR A 372 -8.32 -11.26 -16.29
C THR A 372 -9.22 -10.76 -17.43
N PRO A 373 -10.31 -10.04 -17.16
CA PRO A 373 -11.10 -9.39 -18.20
C PRO A 373 -10.21 -8.55 -19.11
N VAL A 374 -10.45 -8.62 -20.43
CA VAL A 374 -9.60 -7.95 -21.43
C VAL A 374 -9.44 -6.45 -21.18
N LYS A 375 -10.51 -5.78 -20.71
CA LYS A 375 -10.46 -4.34 -20.39
C LYS A 375 -9.55 -4.06 -19.19
N ASP A 376 -9.62 -4.88 -18.15
CA ASP A 376 -8.77 -4.73 -16.96
C ASP A 376 -7.30 -5.02 -17.29
N TYR A 377 -7.07 -6.07 -18.12
CA TYR A 377 -5.73 -6.38 -18.62
C TYR A 377 -5.14 -5.22 -19.44
N ALA A 378 -5.92 -4.72 -20.41
CA ALA A 378 -5.51 -3.59 -21.25
C ALA A 378 -5.26 -2.33 -20.42
N LYS A 379 -6.15 -2.04 -19.46
CA LYS A 379 -5.99 -0.91 -18.53
C LYS A 379 -4.68 -1.02 -17.75
N ALA A 380 -4.40 -2.18 -17.16
CA ALA A 380 -3.16 -2.40 -16.42
C ALA A 380 -1.91 -2.23 -17.31
N LYS A 381 -1.97 -2.69 -18.57
CA LYS A 381 -0.87 -2.51 -19.53
C LYS A 381 -0.67 -1.06 -19.96
N VAL A 382 -1.74 -0.31 -20.18
CA VAL A 382 -1.67 1.14 -20.46
C VAL A 382 -1.11 1.90 -19.26
N GLU A 383 -1.52 1.55 -18.03
CA GLU A 383 -0.96 2.13 -16.80
C GLU A 383 0.55 1.87 -16.70
N GLU A 384 0.97 0.62 -16.94
CA GLU A 384 2.38 0.21 -16.93
C GLU A 384 3.21 0.98 -17.97
N GLU A 385 2.70 1.12 -19.19
CA GLU A 385 3.36 1.88 -20.27
C GLU A 385 3.45 3.38 -19.96
N LYS A 386 2.38 3.98 -19.45
CA LYS A 386 2.36 5.40 -19.03
C LYS A 386 3.41 5.66 -17.94
N GLU A 387 3.45 4.81 -16.93
CA GLU A 387 4.41 4.92 -15.83
C GLU A 387 5.85 4.76 -16.32
N LYS A 388 6.11 3.74 -17.14
CA LYS A 388 7.42 3.50 -17.73
C LYS A 388 7.91 4.66 -18.60
N ASN A 389 7.05 5.20 -19.45
CA ASN A 389 7.40 6.31 -20.33
C ASN A 389 7.67 7.58 -19.53
N LEU A 390 6.82 7.91 -18.56
CA LEU A 390 7.04 9.04 -17.66
C LEU A 390 8.34 8.90 -16.86
N LEU A 391 8.59 7.72 -16.31
CA LEU A 391 9.82 7.45 -15.58
C LEU A 391 11.06 7.62 -16.46
N ALA A 392 11.03 7.10 -17.69
CA ALA A 392 12.14 7.23 -18.64
C ALA A 392 12.41 8.71 -18.98
N GLU A 393 11.37 9.50 -19.22
CA GLU A 393 11.47 10.94 -19.48
C GLU A 393 12.12 11.68 -18.28
N ILE A 394 11.65 11.42 -17.06
CA ILE A 394 12.16 12.07 -15.85
C ILE A 394 13.62 11.67 -15.59
N VAL A 395 13.95 10.38 -15.75
CA VAL A 395 15.31 9.86 -15.57
C VAL A 395 16.29 10.57 -16.52
N ALA A 396 15.90 10.72 -17.79
CA ALA A 396 16.70 11.40 -18.79
C ALA A 396 16.84 12.90 -18.49
N SER A 397 15.72 13.59 -18.23
CA SER A 397 15.69 15.06 -18.05
C SER A 397 16.34 15.53 -16.77
N ASN A 398 16.42 14.69 -15.73
CA ASN A 398 16.99 15.02 -14.42
C ASN A 398 18.36 14.36 -14.20
N ASN A 399 18.91 13.63 -15.20
CA ASN A 399 20.17 12.90 -15.09
C ASN A 399 20.22 11.99 -13.86
N VAL A 400 19.16 11.17 -13.67
CA VAL A 400 19.08 10.28 -12.53
C VAL A 400 20.07 9.13 -12.66
N THR A 401 20.92 8.95 -11.64
CA THR A 401 21.96 7.92 -11.64
C THR A 401 21.86 7.01 -10.41
N VAL A 402 21.79 5.71 -10.68
CA VAL A 402 21.85 4.65 -9.68
C VAL A 402 22.84 3.60 -10.20
N PRO A 403 24.00 3.41 -9.57
CA PRO A 403 24.96 2.40 -10.00
C PRO A 403 24.42 0.99 -9.77
N ASP A 404 24.77 0.07 -10.65
CA ASP A 404 24.44 -1.35 -10.60
C ASP A 404 25.67 -2.26 -10.38
N ASP A 405 26.86 -1.67 -10.43
CA ASP A 405 28.18 -2.31 -10.34
C ASP A 405 28.68 -2.51 -8.91
N PHE A 406 27.78 -2.81 -7.97
CA PHE A 406 28.13 -3.07 -6.57
C PHE A 406 27.95 -4.54 -6.22
N ASP A 407 28.77 -5.00 -5.26
CA ASP A 407 28.66 -6.33 -4.71
C ASP A 407 27.66 -6.39 -3.54
N VAL A 408 26.80 -7.40 -3.57
CA VAL A 408 25.93 -7.71 -2.42
C VAL A 408 26.76 -8.58 -1.46
N PRO A 409 27.03 -8.09 -0.24
CA PRO A 409 27.83 -8.86 0.71
C PRO A 409 27.10 -10.14 1.15
N GLU A 410 27.86 -11.19 1.42
CA GLU A 410 27.29 -12.39 2.03
C GLU A 410 27.02 -12.16 3.50
N PRO A 411 25.84 -12.55 4.02
CA PRO A 411 25.59 -12.50 5.44
C PRO A 411 26.50 -13.53 6.14
N THR A 412 27.11 -13.11 7.25
CA THR A 412 27.94 -14.03 8.05
C THR A 412 27.10 -15.08 8.76
N ALA A 413 27.71 -16.23 9.08
CA ALA A 413 27.04 -17.27 9.85
C ALA A 413 26.51 -16.74 11.20
N GLU A 414 27.26 -15.85 11.84
CA GLU A 414 26.86 -15.19 13.08
C GLU A 414 25.62 -14.31 12.92
N GLN A 415 25.55 -13.50 11.85
CA GLN A 415 24.37 -12.68 11.54
C GLN A 415 23.12 -13.53 11.29
N MET A 416 23.25 -14.64 10.58
CA MET A 416 22.17 -15.58 10.36
C MET A 416 21.69 -16.24 11.66
N GLN A 417 22.62 -16.63 12.52
CA GLN A 417 22.30 -17.24 13.81
C GLN A 417 21.60 -16.25 14.76
N GLN A 418 22.08 -15.02 14.84
CA GLN A 418 21.42 -13.95 15.61
C GLN A 418 20.00 -13.67 15.13
N MET A 419 19.76 -13.67 13.82
CA MET A 419 18.42 -13.51 13.26
C MET A 419 17.51 -14.67 13.69
N GLN A 420 17.97 -15.91 13.61
CA GLN A 420 17.19 -17.07 14.05
C GLN A 420 16.84 -17.01 15.54
N GLN A 421 17.79 -16.59 16.37
CA GLN A 421 17.56 -16.41 17.81
C GLN A 421 16.50 -15.32 18.09
N ARG A 422 16.55 -14.18 17.38
CA ARG A 422 15.53 -13.12 17.50
C ARG A 422 14.15 -13.61 17.07
N GLN A 423 14.05 -14.39 16.00
CA GLN A 423 12.78 -14.96 15.55
C GLN A 423 12.21 -15.96 16.57
N GLN A 424 13.05 -16.78 17.17
CA GLN A 424 12.64 -17.70 18.25
C GLN A 424 12.15 -16.93 19.48
N GLN A 425 12.84 -15.85 19.88
CA GLN A 425 12.41 -15.02 21.02
C GLN A 425 11.07 -14.33 20.77
N MET A 426 10.79 -13.89 19.54
CA MET A 426 9.49 -13.27 19.18
C MET A 426 8.34 -14.29 19.09
N GLN A 427 8.61 -15.57 18.93
CA GLN A 427 7.63 -16.64 18.93
C GLN A 427 7.34 -17.24 20.32
N MET A 428 8.16 -16.91 21.32
CA MET A 428 7.89 -17.33 22.70
C MET A 428 6.80 -16.42 23.29
N PRO A 429 5.69 -16.99 23.83
CA PRO A 429 4.72 -16.19 24.57
C PRO A 429 5.42 -15.51 25.74
N PRO A 430 5.00 -14.28 26.14
CA PRO A 430 5.63 -13.58 27.24
C PRO A 430 5.62 -14.45 28.49
N GLN A 431 6.80 -14.89 28.92
CA GLN A 431 6.97 -15.58 30.17
C GLN A 431 6.69 -14.59 31.30
N GLY A 432 5.51 -14.68 31.92
CA GLY A 432 5.22 -13.87 33.09
C GLY A 432 3.78 -13.44 33.28
N MET A 433 2.80 -14.21 32.81
CA MET A 433 1.49 -14.15 33.47
C MET A 433 1.36 -15.36 34.37
N PRO A 434 1.11 -15.20 35.70
CA PRO A 434 0.82 -16.32 36.58
C PRO A 434 -0.45 -17.01 36.09
N GLN A 435 -0.35 -18.26 35.67
CA GLN A 435 -1.51 -19.13 35.57
C GLN A 435 -1.97 -19.41 37.03
N GLY A 436 -3.06 -18.83 37.42
CA GLY A 436 -3.65 -19.08 38.72
C GLY A 436 -4.40 -17.87 39.27
N GLY A 437 -5.51 -17.55 38.66
CA GLY A 437 -6.55 -16.74 39.22
C GLY A 437 -7.86 -17.45 38.94
N GLU A 438 -8.44 -18.14 39.93
CA GLU A 438 -9.79 -18.72 39.88
C GLU A 438 -10.75 -17.63 39.40
N GLU A 439 -11.56 -17.97 38.39
CA GLU A 439 -12.73 -17.14 38.04
C GLU A 439 -13.59 -16.89 39.30
N PRO A 440 -13.97 -15.66 39.58
CA PRO A 440 -14.93 -15.41 40.63
C PRO A 440 -16.28 -16.04 40.24
N GLN A 441 -16.66 -17.12 40.91
CA GLN A 441 -17.99 -17.68 40.80
C GLN A 441 -19.04 -16.63 41.10
N ALA A 442 -19.96 -16.40 40.16
CA ALA A 442 -21.11 -15.57 40.34
C ALA A 442 -21.95 -16.10 41.53
N PRO A 443 -22.49 -15.25 42.41
CA PRO A 443 -23.26 -15.69 43.55
C PRO A 443 -24.53 -16.38 43.05
N LYS A 444 -24.76 -17.60 43.55
CA LYS A 444 -25.99 -18.38 43.32
C LYS A 444 -27.18 -17.59 43.91
N ALA A 445 -28.13 -17.25 43.04
CA ALA A 445 -29.42 -16.68 43.48
C ALA A 445 -30.20 -17.69 44.28
N GLU A 446 -30.56 -17.35 45.50
CA GLU A 446 -31.52 -18.11 46.35
C GLU A 446 -32.93 -18.07 45.72
N PRO A 447 -33.67 -19.20 45.78
CA PRO A 447 -35.02 -19.24 45.23
C PRO A 447 -35.99 -18.47 46.12
N LYS A 448 -36.62 -17.42 45.56
CA LYS A 448 -37.72 -16.68 46.22
C LYS A 448 -38.91 -17.61 46.41
N ALA A 449 -39.33 -17.75 47.70
CA ALA A 449 -40.54 -18.46 48.13
C ALA A 449 -41.80 -17.83 47.53
N ALA A 450 -42.72 -18.69 47.09
CA ALA A 450 -44.03 -18.29 46.56
C ALA A 450 -44.97 -17.71 47.65
N PRO A 451 -45.81 -16.70 47.36
CA PRO A 451 -46.77 -16.16 48.31
C PRO A 451 -47.94 -17.10 48.44
N LYS A 452 -48.27 -17.44 49.69
CA LYS A 452 -49.54 -18.13 50.10
C LYS A 452 -50.73 -17.21 49.89
N LYS A 453 -51.75 -17.69 49.17
CA LYS A 453 -53.08 -17.09 49.08
C LYS A 453 -53.77 -17.14 50.44
N LYS A 454 -54.34 -16.02 50.83
CA LYS A 454 -55.62 -15.89 51.52
C LYS A 454 -56.43 -14.81 50.83
#